data_2c2f11d51e0bfa37f93062bec04f0ca5
#
_entry.id   2c2f11d51e0bfa37f93062bec04f0ca5
#
_cell.length_a   1.000
_cell.length_b   1.000
_cell.length_c   1.000
_cell.angle_alpha   90.00
_cell.angle_beta   90.00
_cell.angle_gamma   90.00
#
_symmetry.space_group_name_H-M   'P 1'
#
loop_
_entity.id
_entity.type
_entity.pdbx_description
1 polymer ?
#
loop_
_entity_poly.entity_id
_entity_poly.type
_entity_poly.pdbx_seq_one_letter_code
_entity_poly.pdbx_strand_id
1 'polypeptide(L)'
;MSIKQFIDNEVKSTDVVLFMKGTPQFPMCGFSSQVVQILDHLGVPYKGLNVLESDELRNGVKAYSNWPTIPQLYVKGEFVGGCDIVREMFQSAELQQLLKEKGVPARESA
;
A
#
# COMPACT_ATOMS: atom_id res chain seq x y z
N MET A 1 2.23 -21.07 9.71
CA MET A 1 1.69 -19.67 9.74
C MET A 1 0.51 -19.59 8.78
N SER A 2 -0.62 -19.07 9.22
CA SER A 2 -1.75 -18.84 8.33
C SER A 2 -1.48 -17.63 7.44
N ILE A 3 -2.22 -17.51 6.34
CA ILE A 3 -2.09 -16.34 5.47
C ILE A 3 -2.45 -15.06 6.21
N LYS A 4 -3.44 -15.11 7.10
CA LYS A 4 -3.82 -13.96 7.92
C LYS A 4 -2.67 -13.52 8.82
N GLN A 5 -1.97 -14.47 9.45
CA GLN A 5 -0.81 -14.16 10.28
C GLN A 5 0.33 -13.58 9.46
N PHE A 6 0.57 -14.12 8.26
CA PHE A 6 1.58 -13.58 7.35
C PHE A 6 1.29 -12.12 7.02
N ILE A 7 0.06 -11.81 6.62
CA ILE A 7 -0.35 -10.45 6.26
C ILE A 7 -0.22 -9.53 7.47
N ASP A 8 -0.72 -9.96 8.63
CA ASP A 8 -0.66 -9.17 9.86
C ASP A 8 0.79 -8.85 10.24
N ASN A 9 1.67 -9.84 10.15
CA ASN A 9 3.09 -9.63 10.43
C ASN A 9 3.73 -8.62 9.46
N GLU A 10 3.40 -8.72 8.16
CA GLU A 10 3.96 -7.80 7.17
C GLU A 10 3.53 -6.36 7.42
N VAL A 11 2.24 -6.14 7.65
CA VAL A 11 1.73 -4.76 7.83
C VAL A 11 2.16 -4.14 9.15
N LYS A 12 2.48 -4.96 10.15
CA LYS A 12 2.91 -4.47 11.47
C LYS A 12 4.42 -4.31 11.59
N SER A 13 5.19 -5.10 10.85
CA SER A 13 6.65 -5.06 10.94
C SER A 13 7.30 -4.08 9.98
N THR A 14 6.60 -3.64 8.95
CA THR A 14 7.08 -2.69 7.95
C THR A 14 6.21 -1.46 7.96
N ASP A 15 6.83 -0.28 8.00
CA ASP A 15 6.11 0.97 8.15
C ASP A 15 5.08 1.21 7.04
N VAL A 16 5.47 0.98 5.79
CA VAL A 16 4.59 1.16 4.64
C VAL A 16 4.58 -0.10 3.80
N VAL A 17 3.40 -0.68 3.60
CA VAL A 17 3.23 -1.90 2.82
C VAL A 17 2.18 -1.66 1.74
N LEU A 18 2.51 -2.04 0.52
CA LEU A 18 1.60 -1.97 -0.61
C LEU A 18 1.36 -3.37 -1.16
N PHE A 19 0.12 -3.86 -1.03
CA PHE A 19 -0.30 -5.07 -1.74
C PHE A 19 -0.74 -4.63 -3.13
N MET A 20 -0.11 -5.21 -4.16
CA MET A 20 -0.26 -4.74 -5.53
C MET A 20 -0.25 -5.90 -6.52
N LYS A 21 -0.67 -5.62 -7.74
CA LYS A 21 -0.53 -6.55 -8.87
C LYS A 21 0.77 -6.23 -9.59
N GLY A 22 1.69 -7.18 -9.57
CA GLY A 22 3.05 -7.01 -10.06
C GLY A 22 4.00 -6.57 -8.97
N THR A 23 5.12 -6.00 -9.36
CA THR A 23 6.15 -5.50 -8.43
C THR A 23 6.30 -3.99 -8.58
N PRO A 24 6.93 -3.31 -7.62
CA PRO A 24 7.18 -1.87 -7.76
C PRO A 24 7.92 -1.50 -9.05
N GLN A 25 8.83 -2.36 -9.52
CA GLN A 25 9.58 -2.15 -10.74
C GLN A 25 8.78 -2.47 -12.00
N PHE A 26 7.84 -3.42 -11.89
CA PHE A 26 7.01 -3.88 -13.02
C PHE A 26 5.55 -4.04 -12.58
N PRO A 27 4.84 -2.93 -12.36
CA PRO A 27 3.42 -3.03 -12.02
C PRO A 27 2.62 -3.65 -13.16
N MET A 28 1.72 -4.56 -12.84
CA MET A 28 0.91 -5.32 -13.81
C MET A 28 -0.53 -4.81 -13.90
N CYS A 29 -0.82 -3.66 -13.31
CA CYS A 29 -2.15 -3.08 -13.27
C CYS A 29 -2.01 -1.57 -13.19
N GLY A 30 -2.81 -0.84 -13.96
CA GLY A 30 -2.76 0.62 -13.98
C GLY A 30 -3.03 1.26 -12.62
N PHE A 31 -3.93 0.67 -11.83
CA PHE A 31 -4.22 1.17 -10.49
C PHE A 31 -3.03 0.96 -9.54
N SER A 32 -2.39 -0.20 -9.60
CA SER A 32 -1.17 -0.44 -8.83
C SER A 32 -0.05 0.49 -9.24
N SER A 33 0.10 0.72 -10.55
CA SER A 33 1.10 1.65 -11.09
C SER A 33 0.92 3.06 -10.56
N GLN A 34 -0.32 3.54 -10.47
CA GLN A 34 -0.60 4.89 -9.96
C GLN A 34 -0.15 5.04 -8.50
N VAL A 35 -0.40 4.05 -7.65
CA VAL A 35 0.01 4.11 -6.25
C VAL A 35 1.54 4.06 -6.13
N VAL A 36 2.19 3.21 -6.92
CA VAL A 36 3.66 3.16 -6.97
C VAL A 36 4.23 4.52 -7.35
N GLN A 37 3.68 5.16 -8.37
CA GLN A 37 4.15 6.49 -8.81
C GLN A 37 3.99 7.54 -7.72
N ILE A 38 2.89 7.52 -6.98
CA ILE A 38 2.66 8.45 -5.87
C ILE A 38 3.70 8.24 -4.77
N LEU A 39 3.91 6.99 -4.35
CA LEU A 39 4.88 6.68 -3.29
C LEU A 39 6.31 7.03 -3.73
N ASP A 40 6.66 6.74 -4.98
CA ASP A 40 7.97 7.09 -5.52
C ASP A 40 8.18 8.60 -5.60
N HIS A 41 7.14 9.33 -6.03
CA HIS A 41 7.19 10.80 -6.07
C HIS A 41 7.44 11.39 -4.68
N LEU A 42 6.79 10.84 -3.66
CA LEU A 42 6.95 11.28 -2.28
C LEU A 42 8.24 10.76 -1.63
N GLY A 43 8.97 9.88 -2.30
CA GLY A 43 10.21 9.31 -1.76
C GLY A 43 9.97 8.44 -0.53
N VAL A 44 8.79 7.84 -0.42
CA VAL A 44 8.42 6.99 0.72
C VAL A 44 9.07 5.63 0.57
N PRO A 45 9.85 5.16 1.56
CA PRO A 45 10.29 3.77 1.55
C PRO A 45 9.09 2.87 1.84
N TYR A 46 8.90 1.84 1.01
CA TYR A 46 7.78 0.91 1.18
C TYR A 46 8.14 -0.47 0.67
N LYS A 47 7.40 -1.47 1.14
CA LYS A 47 7.52 -2.84 0.67
C LYS A 47 6.31 -3.17 -0.20
N GLY A 48 6.57 -3.52 -1.46
CA GLY A 48 5.54 -3.98 -2.38
C GLY A 48 5.43 -5.50 -2.32
N LEU A 49 4.21 -6.01 -2.18
CA LEU A 49 3.93 -7.44 -2.17
C LEU A 49 3.00 -7.77 -3.33
N ASN A 50 3.47 -8.67 -4.20
CA ASN A 50 2.77 -9.03 -5.42
C ASN A 50 1.71 -10.10 -5.16
N VAL A 51 0.44 -9.71 -5.18
CA VAL A 51 -0.66 -10.64 -4.92
C VAL A 51 -0.92 -11.60 -6.10
N LEU A 52 -0.31 -11.35 -7.26
CA LEU A 52 -0.44 -12.26 -8.40
C LEU A 52 0.35 -13.55 -8.22
N GLU A 53 1.29 -13.59 -7.29
CA GLU A 53 2.08 -14.79 -7.01
C GLU A 53 1.30 -15.86 -6.26
N SER A 54 0.17 -15.50 -5.62
CA SER A 54 -0.57 -16.43 -4.78
C SER A 54 -2.03 -16.00 -4.66
N ASP A 55 -2.95 -16.85 -5.09
CA ASP A 55 -4.38 -16.62 -4.90
C ASP A 55 -4.73 -16.55 -3.41
N GLU A 56 -4.05 -17.35 -2.60
CA GLU A 56 -4.24 -17.31 -1.15
C GLU A 56 -3.89 -15.95 -0.58
N LEU A 57 -2.79 -15.35 -1.02
CA LEU A 57 -2.41 -14.01 -0.60
C LEU A 57 -3.43 -12.98 -1.07
N ARG A 58 -3.81 -13.02 -2.35
CA ARG A 58 -4.78 -12.08 -2.91
C ARG A 58 -6.11 -12.11 -2.16
N ASN A 59 -6.65 -13.31 -1.96
CA ASN A 59 -7.91 -13.47 -1.25
C ASN A 59 -7.77 -13.13 0.24
N GLY A 60 -6.63 -13.48 0.82
CA GLY A 60 -6.33 -13.18 2.23
C GLY A 60 -6.27 -11.69 2.52
N VAL A 61 -5.66 -10.91 1.62
CA VAL A 61 -5.58 -9.45 1.78
C VAL A 61 -6.97 -8.83 1.74
N LYS A 62 -7.81 -9.26 0.81
CA LYS A 62 -9.19 -8.75 0.71
C LYS A 62 -9.99 -9.07 1.98
N ALA A 63 -9.84 -10.28 2.50
CA ALA A 63 -10.51 -10.69 3.74
C ALA A 63 -9.96 -9.92 4.95
N TYR A 64 -8.65 -9.74 5.02
CA TYR A 64 -7.99 -9.05 6.13
C TYR A 64 -8.47 -7.60 6.25
N SER A 65 -8.57 -6.89 5.14
CA SER A 65 -9.00 -5.49 5.12
C SER A 65 -10.51 -5.31 5.04
N ASN A 66 -11.25 -6.38 4.72
CA ASN A 66 -12.65 -6.29 4.33
C ASN A 66 -12.86 -5.30 3.17
N TRP A 67 -11.92 -5.27 2.23
CA TRP A 67 -11.91 -4.38 1.08
C TRP A 67 -11.71 -5.21 -0.19
N PRO A 68 -12.55 -5.04 -1.22
CA PRO A 68 -12.64 -6.02 -2.32
C PRO A 68 -11.59 -5.88 -3.42
N THR A 69 -10.81 -4.82 -3.43
CA THR A 69 -9.93 -4.53 -4.57
C THR A 69 -8.47 -4.38 -4.18
N ILE A 70 -7.60 -4.57 -5.18
CA ILE A 70 -6.16 -4.34 -5.10
C ILE A 70 -5.86 -3.19 -6.08
N PRO A 71 -4.97 -2.25 -5.76
CA PRO A 71 -4.00 -2.24 -4.66
C PRO A 71 -4.58 -1.83 -3.30
N GLN A 72 -3.83 -2.14 -2.25
CA GLN A 72 -4.16 -1.73 -0.87
C GLN A 72 -2.91 -1.21 -0.18
N LEU A 73 -3.00 0.00 0.36
CA LEU A 73 -1.90 0.65 1.07
C LEU A 73 -2.13 0.59 2.58
N TYR A 74 -1.08 0.22 3.30
CA TYR A 74 -1.05 0.21 4.77
C TYR A 74 0.09 1.09 5.26
N VAL A 75 -0.16 1.89 6.28
CA VAL A 75 0.85 2.72 6.95
C VAL A 75 0.82 2.43 8.43
N LYS A 76 1.93 1.97 8.97
CA LYS A 76 2.08 1.62 10.39
C LYS A 76 0.98 0.65 10.86
N GLY A 77 0.66 -0.34 10.03
CA GLY A 77 -0.34 -1.36 10.34
C GLY A 77 -1.78 -0.95 10.09
N GLU A 78 -2.03 0.29 9.71
CA GLU A 78 -3.38 0.78 9.44
C GLU A 78 -3.69 0.80 7.94
N PHE A 79 -4.86 0.30 7.59
CA PHE A 79 -5.34 0.35 6.21
C PHE A 79 -5.66 1.78 5.81
N VAL A 80 -5.02 2.25 4.74
CA VAL A 80 -5.28 3.60 4.20
C VAL A 80 -6.36 3.55 3.14
N GLY A 81 -6.20 2.67 2.15
CA GLY A 81 -7.18 2.56 1.07
C GLY A 81 -6.57 2.00 -0.20
N GLY A 82 -7.38 1.99 -1.24
CA GLY A 82 -6.98 1.60 -2.59
C GLY A 82 -6.54 2.80 -3.42
N CYS A 83 -6.47 2.60 -4.74
CA CYS A 83 -5.94 3.60 -5.66
C CYS A 83 -6.68 4.94 -5.59
N ASP A 84 -8.01 4.93 -5.61
CA ASP A 84 -8.79 6.17 -5.64
C ASP A 84 -8.60 6.99 -4.37
N ILE A 85 -8.62 6.33 -3.22
CA ILE A 85 -8.45 6.99 -1.93
C ILE A 85 -7.04 7.56 -1.80
N VAL A 86 -6.02 6.77 -2.17
CA VAL A 86 -4.63 7.22 -2.11
C VAL A 86 -4.40 8.42 -3.03
N ARG A 87 -4.97 8.38 -4.25
CA ARG A 87 -4.86 9.50 -5.19
C ARG A 87 -5.52 10.76 -4.64
N GLU A 88 -6.73 10.65 -4.10
CA GLU A 88 -7.44 11.78 -3.51
C GLU A 88 -6.67 12.37 -2.34
N MET A 89 -6.15 11.52 -1.46
CA MET A 89 -5.36 11.96 -0.31
C MET A 89 -4.06 12.63 -0.74
N PHE A 90 -3.44 12.14 -1.82
CA PHE A 90 -2.24 12.75 -2.37
C PHE A 90 -2.55 14.14 -2.92
N GLN A 91 -3.64 14.28 -3.68
CA GLN A 91 -4.03 15.56 -4.28
C GLN A 91 -4.42 16.60 -3.22
N SER A 92 -5.02 16.17 -2.12
CA SER A 92 -5.43 17.06 -1.02
C SER A 92 -4.32 17.32 0.00
N ALA A 93 -3.17 16.66 -0.15
CA ALA A 93 -2.07 16.64 0.82
C ALA A 93 -2.37 15.88 2.12
N GLU A 94 -3.51 15.20 2.21
CA GLU A 94 -3.84 14.39 3.38
C GLU A 94 -2.90 13.20 3.54
N LEU A 95 -2.41 12.63 2.43
CA LEU A 95 -1.46 11.52 2.48
C LEU A 95 -0.14 11.96 3.10
N GLN A 96 0.37 13.10 2.69
CA GLN A 96 1.60 13.68 3.22
C GLN A 96 1.45 13.97 4.72
N GLN A 97 0.29 14.48 5.12
CA GLN A 97 0.00 14.75 6.54
C GLN A 97 -0.05 13.45 7.34
N LEU A 98 -0.71 12.42 6.81
CA LEU A 98 -0.78 11.10 7.46
C LEU A 98 0.62 10.52 7.68
N LEU A 99 1.45 10.54 6.63
CA LEU A 99 2.82 10.02 6.71
C LEU A 99 3.63 10.77 7.76
N LYS A 100 3.50 12.10 7.81
CA LYS A 100 4.18 12.93 8.80
C LYS A 100 3.73 12.57 10.21
N GLU A 101 2.43 12.46 10.44
CA GLU A 101 1.88 12.11 11.76
C GLU A 101 2.33 10.73 12.22
N LYS A 102 2.51 9.79 11.28
CA LYS A 102 2.98 8.45 11.57
C LYS A 102 4.50 8.34 11.67
N GLY A 103 5.22 9.42 11.43
CA GLY A 103 6.68 9.43 11.50
C GLY A 103 7.35 8.75 10.31
N VAL A 104 6.68 8.66 9.17
CA VAL A 104 7.23 8.07 7.95
C VAL A 104 7.86 9.17 7.10
N PRO A 105 9.15 9.04 6.73
CA PRO A 105 9.80 10.05 5.89
C PRO A 105 9.15 10.13 4.51
N ALA A 106 8.84 11.33 4.09
CA ALA A 106 8.31 11.58 2.75
C ALA A 106 8.70 12.97 2.32
N ARG A 107 8.85 13.18 1.00
CA ARG A 107 9.05 14.52 0.47
C ARG A 107 7.74 15.29 0.54
N GLU A 108 7.85 16.58 0.80
CA GLU A 108 6.71 17.46 0.63
C GLU A 108 6.46 17.60 -0.88
N SER A 109 5.19 17.51 -1.29
CA SER A 109 4.86 17.76 -2.67
C SER A 109 5.04 19.24 -2.98
N ALA A 110 5.81 19.48 -4.01
CA ALA A 110 6.03 20.84 -4.48
C ALA A 110 4.82 21.33 -5.27
#